data_965bea792fac1a7fb446d552a51d39d2
#
_entry.id   965bea792fac1a7fb446d552a51d39d2
#
_cell.length_a   1.000
_cell.length_b   1.000
_cell.length_c   1.000
_cell.angle_alpha   90.00
_cell.angle_beta   90.00
_cell.angle_gamma   90.00
#
_symmetry.space_group_name_H-M   'P 1'
#
loop_
_entity.id
_entity.type
_entity.pdbx_description
1 polymer ?
#
loop_
_entity_poly.entity_id
_entity_poly.type
_entity_poly.pdbx_seq_one_letter_code
_entity_poly.pdbx_strand_id
1 'polypeptide(L)' 'SNMPKKELAGKTIKVTLVRSPIGYTKDQKETAKALGLRRLHQTVEHKDNPALRGMIRKIIHLVQVEE' A
#
# COMPACT_ATOMS: atom_id res chain seq x y z
N SER A 1 -2.30 -8.56 18.74
CA SER A 1 -2.64 -8.03 18.57
C SER A 1 -2.73 -7.03 18.63
N ASN A 2 -2.59 -6.66 18.65
CA ASN A 2 -2.88 -6.03 18.90
C ASN A 2 -3.60 -4.97 18.62
N MET A 3 -4.47 -4.94 18.50
CA MET A 3 -5.43 -4.11 18.31
C MET A 3 -5.36 -2.85 18.95
N PRO A 4 -4.94 -2.73 20.11
CA PRO A 4 -4.87 -1.46 20.77
C PRO A 4 -4.15 -0.43 20.00
N LYS A 5 -3.12 -0.80 19.30
CA LYS A 5 -2.45 0.17 18.56
C LYS A 5 -3.24 0.73 17.47
N LYS A 6 -4.11 -0.03 16.88
CA LYS A 6 -4.93 0.47 15.86
C LYS A 6 -5.84 1.52 16.40
N GLU A 7 -6.37 1.31 17.54
CA GLU A 7 -7.27 2.25 18.10
C GLU A 7 -6.60 3.55 18.42
N LEU A 8 -5.42 3.47 18.95
CA LEU A 8 -4.71 4.67 19.33
C LEU A 8 -4.21 5.45 18.15
N ALA A 9 -3.78 4.74 17.15
CA ALA A 9 -3.19 5.39 16.02
C ALA A 9 -4.19 5.87 15.00
N GLY A 10 -5.42 5.52 15.17
CA GLY A 10 -6.40 5.84 14.18
C GLY A 10 -6.44 4.78 13.11
N LYS A 11 -6.91 5.15 11.95
CA LYS A 11 -7.12 4.17 10.91
C LYS A 11 -5.84 3.77 10.22
N THR A 12 -5.76 2.53 9.84
CA THR A 12 -4.67 2.04 9.03
C THR A 12 -5.24 1.45 7.76
N ILE A 13 -4.41 1.37 6.75
CA ILE A 13 -4.79 0.83 5.46
C ILE A 13 -3.87 -0.32 5.16
N LYS A 14 -4.45 -1.44 4.73
CA LYS A 14 -3.67 -2.58 4.29
C LYS A 14 -3.64 -2.58 2.78
N VAL A 15 -2.46 -2.68 2.22
CA VAL A 15 -2.26 -2.66 0.78
C VAL A 15 -1.60 -3.96 0.37
N THR A 16 -2.23 -4.67 -0.54
CA THR A 16 -1.71 -5.95 -1.02
C THR A 16 -1.39 -5.81 -2.51
N LEU A 17 -0.18 -6.20 -2.89
CA LEU A 17 0.21 -6.16 -4.28
C LEU A 17 -0.40 -7.36 -4.98
N VAL A 18 -1.38 -7.12 -5.85
CA VAL A 18 -2.07 -8.21 -6.54
C VAL A 18 -1.62 -8.39 -7.97
N ARG A 19 -0.84 -7.44 -8.51
CA ARG A 19 -0.30 -7.56 -9.84
C ARG A 19 1.16 -7.16 -9.83
N SER A 20 1.94 -7.83 -10.65
CA SER A 20 3.36 -7.52 -10.74
C SER A 20 3.56 -6.14 -11.35
N PRO A 21 4.47 -5.32 -10.82
CA PRO A 21 4.76 -4.03 -11.42
C PRO A 21 5.67 -4.12 -12.63
N ILE A 22 6.07 -5.31 -13.00
CA ILE A 22 6.90 -5.49 -14.20
C ILE A 22 6.10 -5.06 -15.42
N GLY A 23 6.70 -4.20 -16.22
CA GLY A 23 6.01 -3.69 -17.39
C GLY A 23 5.28 -2.39 -17.18
N TYR A 24 5.19 -1.94 -15.95
CA TYR A 24 4.56 -0.65 -15.66
C TYR A 24 5.62 0.44 -15.64
N THR A 25 5.18 1.69 -15.51
CA THR A 25 6.10 2.81 -15.56
C THR A 25 7.04 2.79 -14.37
N LYS A 26 8.17 3.46 -14.55
CA LYS A 26 9.15 3.55 -13.50
C LYS A 26 8.56 4.22 -12.27
N ASP A 27 7.73 5.23 -12.47
CA ASP A 27 7.09 5.94 -11.37
C ASP A 27 6.22 5.01 -10.56
N GLN A 28 5.47 4.14 -11.22
CA GLN A 28 4.62 3.18 -10.53
C GLN A 28 5.45 2.16 -9.76
N LYS A 29 6.53 1.71 -10.35
CA LYS A 29 7.41 0.76 -9.68
C LYS A 29 8.01 1.38 -8.43
N GLU A 30 8.42 2.62 -8.53
CA GLU A 30 9.01 3.31 -7.40
C GLU A 30 7.99 3.55 -6.30
N THR A 31 6.77 3.85 -6.67
CA THR A 31 5.70 4.05 -5.70
C THR A 31 5.45 2.76 -4.92
N ALA A 32 5.38 1.64 -5.61
CA ALA A 32 5.18 0.36 -4.95
C ALA A 32 6.33 0.07 -3.98
N LYS A 33 7.54 0.36 -4.40
CA LYS A 33 8.69 0.16 -3.57
C LYS A 33 8.66 1.05 -2.34
N ALA A 34 8.25 2.29 -2.51
CA ALA A 34 8.15 3.23 -1.41
C ALA A 34 7.14 2.75 -0.37
N LEU A 35 6.11 2.04 -0.81
CA LEU A 35 5.14 1.48 0.11
C LEU A 35 5.61 0.18 0.75
N GLY A 36 6.72 -0.36 0.28
CA GLY A 36 7.25 -1.61 0.83
C GLY A 36 6.77 -2.84 0.09
N LEU A 37 6.11 -2.66 -1.04
CA LEU A 37 5.59 -3.77 -1.81
C LEU A 37 6.65 -4.24 -2.80
N ARG A 38 7.22 -5.39 -2.56
CA ARG A 38 8.27 -5.92 -3.40
C ARG A 38 7.92 -7.24 -4.04
N ARG A 39 6.94 -7.92 -3.48
CA ARG A 39 6.56 -9.24 -3.98
C ARG A 39 5.08 -9.27 -4.26
N LEU A 40 4.72 -10.09 -5.23
CA LEU A 40 3.33 -10.31 -5.54
C LEU A 40 2.64 -10.90 -4.31
N HIS A 41 1.46 -10.42 -4.01
CA HIS A 41 0.64 -10.87 -2.89
C HIS A 41 1.20 -10.48 -1.51
N GLN A 42 2.18 -9.60 -1.50
CA GLN A 42 2.69 -9.08 -0.25
C GLN A 42 1.72 -8.03 0.29
N THR A 43 1.48 -8.05 1.58
CA THR A 43 0.61 -7.08 2.22
C THR A 43 1.41 -6.21 3.17
N VAL A 44 1.17 -4.91 3.12
CA VAL A 44 1.78 -3.98 4.06
C VAL A 44 0.71 -3.13 4.68
N GLU A 45 0.97 -2.63 5.87
CA GLU A 45 0.02 -1.81 6.59
C GLU A 45 0.63 -0.43 6.83
N HIS A 46 -0.13 0.60 6.55
CA HIS A 46 0.32 1.97 6.74
C HIS A 46 -0.77 2.79 7.39
N LYS A 47 -0.38 3.86 8.03
CA LYS A 47 -1.36 4.77 8.58
C LYS A 47 -2.04 5.53 7.46
N ASP A 48 -3.32 5.77 7.63
CA ASP A 48 -4.10 6.52 6.66
C ASP A 48 -3.71 7.98 6.72
N ASN A 49 -3.21 8.50 5.62
CA ASN A 49 -2.91 9.92 5.50
C ASN A 49 -2.98 10.32 4.02
N PRO A 50 -3.09 11.63 3.75
CA PRO A 50 -3.25 12.07 2.37
C PRO A 50 -2.08 11.72 1.46
N ALA A 51 -0.87 11.75 1.98
CA ALA A 51 0.31 11.41 1.18
C ALA A 51 0.25 9.95 0.76
N LEU A 52 -0.12 9.07 1.68
CA LEU A 52 -0.23 7.66 1.39
C LEU A 52 -1.30 7.41 0.35
N ARG A 53 -2.43 8.06 0.48
CA ARG A 53 -3.52 7.87 -0.47
C ARG A 53 -3.12 8.32 -1.86
N GLY A 54 -2.33 9.39 -1.95
CA GLY A 54 -1.82 9.83 -3.24
C GLY A 54 -0.92 8.80 -3.89
N MET A 55 -0.09 8.15 -3.09
CA MET A 55 0.78 7.10 -3.60
C MET A 55 -0.03 5.90 -4.07
N ILE A 56 -1.02 5.52 -3.29
CA ILE A 56 -1.86 4.38 -3.64
C ILE A 56 -2.61 4.63 -4.94
N ARG A 57 -3.06 5.86 -5.16
CA ARG A 57 -3.76 6.18 -6.38
C ARG A 57 -2.95 5.92 -7.63
N LYS A 58 -1.65 6.13 -7.56
CA LYS A 58 -0.79 5.90 -8.71
C LYS A 58 -0.75 4.44 -9.11
N ILE A 59 -0.95 3.55 -8.15
CA ILE A 59 -0.83 2.13 -8.41
C ILE A 59 -2.11 1.38 -8.05
N ILE A 60 -3.24 2.08 -8.02
CA ILE A 60 -4.49 1.46 -7.57
C ILE A 60 -4.85 0.21 -8.37
N HIS A 61 -4.46 0.16 -9.62
CA HIS A 61 -4.75 -1.00 -10.45
C HIS A 61 -3.77 -2.15 -10.22
N LEU A 62 -2.76 -1.93 -9.39
CA LEU A 62 -1.78 -2.97 -9.07
C LEU A 62 -2.03 -3.57 -7.70
N VAL A 63 -2.83 -2.91 -6.88
CA VAL A 63 -2.98 -3.31 -5.48
C VAL A 63 -4.42 -3.42 -5.10
N GLN A 64 -4.63 -4.10 -3.99
CA GLN A 64 -5.94 -4.18 -3.35
C GLN A 64 -5.80 -3.50 -2.01
N VAL A 65 -6.73 -2.61 -1.70
CA VAL A 65 -6.66 -1.80 -0.48
C VAL A 65 -7.80 -2.18 0.44
N GLU A 66 -7.45 -2.37 1.72
CA GLU A 66 -8.45 -2.64 2.75
C GLU A 66 -8.29 -1.63 3.86
N GLU A 67 -9.39 -1.13 4.36
CA GLU A 67 -9.37 -0.16 5.46
C GLU A 67 -9.84 -0.73 6.79
#